data_943b12192ee097b3ccc1d931a9300929
#
_entry.id   943b12192ee097b3ccc1d931a9300929
#
_cell.length_a   1.000
_cell.length_b   1.000
_cell.length_c   1.000
_cell.angle_alpha   90.00
_cell.angle_beta   90.00
_cell.angle_gamma   90.00
#
_symmetry.space_group_name_H-M   'P 1'
#
loop_
_entity.id
_entity.type
_entity.pdbx_description
1 polymer ?
#
loop_
_entity_poly.entity_id
_entity_poly.type
_entity_poly.pdbx_seq_one_letter_code
_entity_poly.pdbx_strand_id
1 'polypeptide(L)' 'MIAKLWAQEIMDKENLEEAKALYARVPRLLKDKVKQILIDSGMEEIVTE' A
#
# COMPACT_ATOMS: atom_id res chain seq x y z
N MET A 1 4.76 12.52 -6.33
CA MET A 1 4.74 11.15 -6.75
C MET A 1 3.49 10.47 -6.30
N ILE A 2 2.80 9.92 -7.23
CA ILE A 2 1.51 9.31 -6.94
C ILE A 2 1.63 8.07 -6.08
N ALA A 3 2.70 7.29 -6.29
CA ALA A 3 2.89 6.08 -5.51
C ALA A 3 2.99 6.38 -4.02
N LYS A 4 3.62 7.48 -3.67
CA LYS A 4 3.75 7.83 -2.27
C LYS A 4 2.40 8.21 -1.66
N LEU A 5 1.56 8.86 -2.44
CA LEU A 5 0.23 9.20 -1.95
C LEU A 5 -0.58 7.95 -1.69
N TRP A 6 -0.49 6.98 -2.61
CA TRP A 6 -1.17 5.71 -2.41
C TRP A 6 -0.70 5.03 -1.13
N ALA A 7 0.61 5.00 -0.92
CA ALA A 7 1.16 4.35 0.26
C ALA A 7 0.70 5.06 1.53
N GLN A 8 0.66 6.39 1.52
CA GLN A 8 0.21 7.13 2.67
C GLN A 8 -1.25 6.85 2.98
N GLU A 9 -2.07 6.78 1.95
CA GLU A 9 -3.49 6.47 2.15
C GLU A 9 -3.65 5.09 2.77
N ILE A 10 -2.87 4.14 2.27
CA ILE A 10 -2.94 2.78 2.79
C ILE A 10 -2.51 2.73 4.24
N MET A 11 -1.42 3.40 4.57
CA MET A 11 -0.91 3.40 5.93
C MET A 11 -1.82 4.16 6.89
N ASP A 12 -2.66 5.03 6.35
CA ASP A 12 -3.57 5.82 7.15
C ASP A 12 -4.79 5.01 7.60
N LYS A 13 -5.00 3.84 7.02
CA LYS A 13 -6.13 3.01 7.38
C LYS A 13 -5.90 2.34 8.72
N GLU A 14 -6.90 2.36 9.57
CA GLU A 14 -6.81 1.70 10.86
C GLU A 14 -7.07 0.21 10.73
N ASN A 15 -7.81 -0.15 9.71
CA ASN A 15 -8.21 -1.54 9.53
C ASN A 15 -7.36 -2.18 8.44
N LEU A 16 -6.77 -3.31 8.76
CA LEU A 16 -5.90 -4.00 7.81
C LEU A 16 -6.65 -4.40 6.55
N GLU A 17 -7.91 -4.78 6.71
CA GLU A 17 -8.71 -5.17 5.55
C GLU A 17 -8.93 -4.00 4.61
N GLU A 18 -9.17 -2.83 5.17
CA GLU A 18 -9.33 -1.64 4.33
C GLU A 18 -8.03 -1.28 3.63
N ALA A 19 -6.93 -1.45 4.34
CA ALA A 19 -5.63 -1.18 3.72
C ALA A 19 -5.38 -2.11 2.56
N LYS A 20 -5.70 -3.38 2.72
CA LYS A 20 -5.53 -4.35 1.64
C LYS A 20 -6.44 -4.04 0.47
N ALA A 21 -7.66 -3.64 0.75
CA ALA A 21 -8.60 -3.30 -0.31
C ALA A 21 -8.09 -2.11 -1.10
N LEU A 22 -7.56 -1.12 -0.42
CA LEU A 22 -7.02 0.04 -1.11
C LEU A 22 -5.80 -0.33 -1.92
N TYR A 23 -4.95 -1.19 -1.36
CA TYR A 23 -3.77 -1.65 -2.08
C TYR A 23 -4.16 -2.35 -3.38
N ALA A 24 -5.24 -3.12 -3.34
CA ALA A 24 -5.70 -3.82 -4.54
C ALA A 24 -6.19 -2.87 -5.61
N ARG A 25 -6.55 -1.63 -5.22
CA ARG A 25 -7.03 -0.65 -6.19
C ARG A 25 -5.89 0.12 -6.84
N VAL A 26 -4.68 -0.03 -6.34
CA VAL A 26 -3.54 0.68 -6.88
C VAL A 26 -3.27 0.20 -8.30
N PRO A 27 -3.06 1.12 -9.24
CA PRO A 27 -2.74 0.73 -10.62
C PRO A 27 -1.51 -0.16 -10.67
N ARG A 28 -1.53 -1.10 -11.60
CA ARG A 28 -0.44 -2.06 -11.69
C ARG A 28 0.92 -1.38 -11.83
N LEU A 29 0.96 -0.28 -12.58
CA LEU A 29 2.22 0.41 -12.80
C LEU A 29 2.79 0.99 -11.51
N LEU A 30 1.93 1.34 -10.57
CA LEU A 30 2.37 1.92 -9.32
C LEU A 30 2.50 0.89 -8.20
N LYS A 31 1.91 -0.28 -8.40
CA LYS A 31 1.83 -1.26 -7.33
C LYS A 31 3.20 -1.68 -6.82
N ASP A 32 4.15 -1.85 -7.72
CA ASP A 32 5.49 -2.24 -7.31
C ASP A 32 6.12 -1.19 -6.40
N LYS A 33 5.95 0.07 -6.76
CA LYS A 33 6.52 1.14 -5.95
C LYS A 33 5.81 1.27 -4.62
N VAL A 34 4.49 1.16 -4.63
CA VAL A 34 3.73 1.21 -3.39
C VAL A 34 4.13 0.05 -2.49
N LYS A 35 4.27 -1.12 -3.08
CA LYS A 35 4.69 -2.29 -2.31
C LYS A 35 6.03 -2.05 -1.64
N GLN A 36 6.97 -1.49 -2.38
CA GLN A 36 8.29 -1.24 -1.84
C GLN A 36 8.23 -0.24 -0.69
N ILE A 37 7.43 0.78 -0.83
CA ILE A 37 7.27 1.79 0.22
C ILE A 37 6.68 1.15 1.46
N LEU A 38 5.68 0.31 1.30
CA LEU A 38 5.04 -0.33 2.42
C LEU A 38 5.99 -1.27 3.14
N ILE A 39 6.79 -2.02 2.40
CA ILE A 39 7.77 -2.91 2.98
C ILE A 39 8.81 -2.12 3.76
N ASP A 40 9.27 -1.01 3.18
CA ASP A 40 10.27 -0.18 3.84
C ASP A 40 9.72 0.41 5.13
N SER A 41 8.41 0.60 5.20
CA SER A 41 7.78 1.16 6.40
C SER A 41 7.38 0.06 7.39
N GLY A 42 7.68 -1.18 7.10
CA GLY A 42 7.32 -2.26 8.00
C GLY A 42 5.89 -2.74 7.86
N MET A 43 5.24 -2.38 6.78
CA MET A 43 3.85 -2.74 6.55
C MET A 43 3.72 -3.88 5.55
N GLU A 44 4.68 -4.79 5.55
CA GLU A 44 4.64 -5.86 4.55
C GLU A 44 3.46 -6.80 4.74
N GLU A 45 2.80 -6.75 5.88
CA GLU A 45 1.61 -7.58 6.08
C GLU A 45 0.54 -7.25 5.04
N ILE A 46 0.49 -6.01 4.59
CA ILE A 46 -0.50 -5.59 3.63
C ILE A 46 -0.22 -6.20 2.26
N VAL A 47 1.03 -6.36 1.92
CA VAL A 47 1.41 -6.80 0.58
C VAL A 47 1.78 -8.28 0.51
N THR A 48 1.85 -8.96 1.63
CA THR A 48 2.12 -10.38 1.57
C THR A 48 0.83 -11.10 1.50
N GLU A 49 0.13 -11.34 0.83
CA GLU A 49 -1.04 -11.99 0.90
C GLU A 49 -1.09 -13.24 0.15
#